data_dd2c78d0fbe2de85a92fc1934172c7bd
#
_entry.id   dd2c78d0fbe2de85a92fc1934172c7bd
#
_cell.length_a   1.000
_cell.length_b   1.000
_cell.length_c   1.000
_cell.angle_alpha   90.00
_cell.angle_beta   90.00
_cell.angle_gamma   90.00
#
_symmetry.space_group_name_H-M   'P 1'
#
loop_
_entity.id
_entity.type
_entity.pdbx_description
1 polymer ?
#
loop_
_entity_poly.entity_id
_entity_poly.type
_entity_poly.pdbx_seq_one_letter_code
_entity_poly.pdbx_strand_id
1 'polypeptide(L)'
;MGMHVGGKKGGPMADINVTPLVDVVLVLLIIFMVVTQMLSSGVKVELPKAQTTTSVQDVGQNLVISIRPPLKGKEVPQMFVDRTKSDYENLVPDINSAYQDNPARSLLIKGSVKLKWKEAYGVMSTISEGGMTTMLLATEKE
;
A
#
# COMPACT_ATOMS: atom_id res chain seq x y z
N MET A 1 53.35 -14.56 -61.52
CA MET A 1 53.20 -13.30 -60.74
C MET A 1 51.80 -13.18 -60.25
N GLY A 2 51.60 -13.66 -59.06
CA GLY A 2 50.25 -13.65 -58.46
C GLY A 2 49.95 -12.33 -57.78
N MET A 3 48.92 -11.66 -58.25
CA MET A 3 48.35 -10.58 -57.48
C MET A 3 47.40 -11.08 -56.46
N HIS A 4 47.77 -10.93 -55.21
CA HIS A 4 46.92 -11.27 -54.11
C HIS A 4 45.98 -10.10 -53.80
N VAL A 5 44.75 -10.22 -54.22
CA VAL A 5 43.71 -9.27 -53.84
C VAL A 5 43.13 -9.74 -52.52
N GLY A 6 43.59 -9.14 -51.46
CA GLY A 6 43.02 -9.33 -50.13
C GLY A 6 41.60 -8.72 -50.05
N GLY A 7 40.60 -9.54 -50.27
CA GLY A 7 39.24 -9.15 -50.05
C GLY A 7 39.00 -8.98 -48.57
N LYS A 8 38.91 -7.72 -48.09
CA LYS A 8 38.32 -7.42 -46.79
C LYS A 8 36.82 -7.76 -46.86
N LYS A 9 36.47 -8.88 -46.34
CA LYS A 9 35.09 -9.15 -45.97
C LYS A 9 34.73 -8.29 -44.74
N GLY A 10 34.49 -7.00 -44.98
CA GLY A 10 33.73 -6.23 -44.07
C GLY A 10 32.26 -6.59 -44.25
N GLY A 11 31.78 -7.59 -43.53
CA GLY A 11 30.35 -7.81 -43.45
C GLY A 11 29.67 -6.56 -42.86
N PRO A 12 28.43 -6.25 -43.21
CA PRO A 12 27.72 -5.17 -42.57
C PRO A 12 27.63 -5.50 -41.08
N MET A 13 28.33 -4.72 -40.29
CA MET A 13 28.09 -4.73 -38.83
C MET A 13 26.70 -4.14 -38.65
N ALA A 14 25.75 -5.00 -38.39
CA ALA A 14 24.43 -4.57 -38.00
C ALA A 14 24.57 -3.91 -36.63
N ASP A 15 24.67 -2.61 -36.59
CA ASP A 15 24.57 -1.86 -35.36
C ASP A 15 23.17 -2.06 -34.81
N ILE A 16 23.10 -2.81 -33.71
CA ILE A 16 21.85 -2.99 -32.97
C ILE A 16 21.52 -1.65 -32.34
N ASN A 17 20.48 -0.99 -32.85
CA ASN A 17 19.96 0.20 -32.22
C ASN A 17 19.31 -0.16 -30.89
N VAL A 18 19.96 0.16 -29.75
CA VAL A 18 19.49 -0.12 -28.39
C VAL A 18 18.42 0.87 -27.91
N THR A 19 18.12 1.92 -28.68
CA THR A 19 17.13 2.95 -28.33
C THR A 19 15.73 2.36 -28.07
N PRO A 20 15.17 1.46 -28.90
CA PRO A 20 13.88 0.83 -28.62
C PRO A 20 13.91 -0.06 -27.37
N LEU A 21 15.01 -0.74 -27.08
CA LEU A 21 15.18 -1.55 -25.89
C LEU A 21 15.21 -0.70 -24.63
N VAL A 22 15.96 0.39 -24.64
CA VAL A 22 16.06 1.34 -23.52
C VAL A 22 14.71 1.99 -23.24
N ASP A 23 13.93 2.35 -24.27
CA ASP A 23 12.59 2.91 -24.12
C ASP A 23 11.64 1.92 -23.42
N VAL A 24 11.61 0.65 -23.83
CA VAL A 24 10.81 -0.39 -23.19
C VAL A 24 11.22 -0.57 -21.73
N VAL A 25 12.49 -0.61 -21.42
CA VAL A 25 13.00 -0.75 -20.04
C VAL A 25 12.63 0.46 -19.18
N LEU A 26 12.75 1.67 -19.71
CA LEU A 26 12.36 2.90 -19.01
C LEU A 26 10.85 2.94 -18.73
N VAL A 27 10.03 2.58 -19.70
CA VAL A 27 8.57 2.52 -19.54
C VAL A 27 8.20 1.49 -18.50
N LEU A 28 8.78 0.29 -18.52
CA LEU A 28 8.57 -0.73 -17.51
C LEU A 28 9.01 -0.24 -16.12
N LEU A 29 10.13 0.44 -16.01
CA LEU A 29 10.62 1.01 -14.75
C LEU A 29 9.62 2.01 -14.17
N ILE A 30 9.09 2.91 -14.99
CA ILE A 30 8.10 3.91 -14.56
C ILE A 30 6.80 3.23 -14.14
N ILE A 31 6.34 2.24 -14.89
CA ILE A 31 5.13 1.46 -14.55
C ILE A 31 5.31 0.76 -13.21
N PHE A 32 6.43 0.07 -12.98
CA PHE A 32 6.71 -0.57 -11.70
C PHE A 32 6.78 0.45 -10.55
N MET A 33 7.41 1.60 -10.77
CA MET A 33 7.50 2.64 -9.75
C MET A 33 6.12 3.17 -9.34
N VAL A 34 5.21 3.37 -10.29
CA VAL A 34 3.84 3.84 -10.02
C VAL A 34 3.00 2.74 -9.38
N VAL A 35 3.07 1.51 -9.90
CA VAL A 35 2.29 0.37 -9.39
C VAL A 35 2.68 0.01 -7.95
N THR A 36 3.96 0.04 -7.60
CA THR A 36 4.40 -0.26 -6.23
C THR A 36 3.83 0.71 -5.20
N GLN A 37 3.64 1.96 -5.55
CA GLN A 37 3.00 2.94 -4.67
C GLN A 37 1.50 2.70 -4.51
N MET A 38 0.84 2.16 -5.53
CA MET A 38 -0.59 1.82 -5.47
C MET A 38 -0.88 0.55 -4.65
N LEU A 39 0.10 -0.34 -4.52
CA LEU A 39 -0.05 -1.58 -3.76
C LEU A 39 -0.02 -1.39 -2.24
N SER A 40 0.43 -0.23 -1.76
CA SER A 40 0.41 0.08 -0.34
C SER A 40 -1.01 0.39 0.11
N SER A 41 -1.56 -0.46 0.97
CA SER A 41 -2.89 -0.28 1.54
C SER A 41 -2.87 0.71 2.71
N GLY A 42 -3.88 1.58 2.73
CA GLY A 42 -4.10 2.52 3.83
C GLY A 42 -3.25 3.79 3.79
N VAL A 43 -3.50 4.63 4.77
CA VAL A 43 -2.80 5.89 4.99
C VAL A 43 -1.58 5.64 5.85
N LYS A 44 -0.48 6.35 5.57
CA LYS A 44 0.74 6.23 6.36
C LYS A 44 0.52 6.70 7.80
N VAL A 45 0.77 5.82 8.75
CA VAL A 45 0.62 6.05 10.19
C VAL A 45 1.88 5.56 10.90
N GLU A 46 2.35 6.31 11.89
CA GLU A 46 3.44 5.88 12.76
C GLU A 46 2.91 4.85 13.76
N LEU A 47 3.33 3.59 13.61
CA LEU A 47 2.82 2.47 14.40
C LEU A 47 3.51 2.33 15.75
N PRO A 48 2.81 1.84 16.78
CA PRO A 48 3.43 1.44 18.04
C PRO A 48 4.32 0.21 17.84
N LYS A 49 5.42 0.14 18.58
CA LYS A 49 6.32 -1.01 18.58
C LYS A 49 5.83 -2.12 19.50
N ALA A 50 6.01 -3.37 19.09
CA ALA A 50 5.68 -4.54 19.88
C ALA A 50 6.77 -5.61 19.78
N GLN A 51 6.98 -6.35 20.85
CA GLN A 51 8.00 -7.41 20.92
C GLN A 51 7.60 -8.66 20.16
N THR A 52 6.30 -8.96 20.15
CA THR A 52 5.76 -10.14 19.46
C THR A 52 4.85 -9.68 18.33
N THR A 53 5.30 -9.86 17.09
CA THR A 53 4.53 -9.51 15.92
C THR A 53 4.51 -10.67 14.92
N THR A 54 3.36 -10.88 14.28
CA THR A 54 3.26 -11.75 13.12
C THR A 54 3.33 -10.88 11.87
N SER A 55 4.19 -11.26 10.93
CA SER A 55 4.28 -10.54 9.65
C SER A 55 2.99 -10.72 8.85
N VAL A 56 2.30 -9.63 8.60
CA VAL A 56 1.11 -9.58 7.74
C VAL A 56 1.49 -8.84 6.47
N GLN A 57 1.28 -9.48 5.32
CA GLN A 57 1.46 -8.80 4.04
C GLN A 57 0.33 -7.79 3.84
N ASP A 58 0.70 -6.52 3.79
CA ASP A 58 -0.22 -5.38 3.74
C ASP A 58 -0.67 -5.03 2.30
N VAL A 59 -0.39 -5.90 1.34
CA VAL A 59 -0.59 -5.62 -0.08
C VAL A 59 -1.92 -6.19 -0.55
N GLY A 60 -2.98 -5.36 -0.50
CA GLY A 60 -4.27 -5.68 -1.13
C GLY A 60 -5.09 -6.79 -0.49
N GLN A 61 -4.53 -7.53 0.48
CA GLN A 61 -5.19 -8.64 1.16
C GLN A 61 -5.97 -8.21 2.41
N ASN A 62 -5.71 -7.00 2.90
CA ASN A 62 -6.35 -6.46 4.08
C ASN A 62 -7.15 -5.22 3.76
N LEU A 63 -8.28 -5.07 4.42
CA LEU A 63 -8.99 -3.81 4.51
C LEU A 63 -8.39 -3.02 5.66
N VAL A 64 -7.76 -1.90 5.36
CA VAL A 64 -6.98 -1.13 6.34
C VAL A 64 -7.78 0.05 6.88
N ILE A 65 -7.99 0.05 8.19
CA ILE A 65 -8.54 1.21 8.89
C ILE A 65 -7.38 1.96 9.54
N SER A 66 -7.09 3.14 9.07
CA SER A 66 -6.03 4.00 9.62
C SER A 66 -6.62 5.04 10.55
N ILE A 67 -6.08 5.13 11.76
CA ILE A 67 -6.54 6.07 12.79
C ILE A 67 -5.38 7.01 13.13
N ARG A 68 -5.60 8.29 12.97
CA ARG A 68 -4.65 9.37 13.33
C ARG A 68 -5.20 10.19 14.49
N PRO A 69 -4.32 10.85 15.26
CA PRO A 69 -4.76 11.78 16.29
C PRO A 69 -5.66 12.88 15.70
N PRO A 70 -6.54 13.46 16.53
CA PRO A 70 -7.36 14.59 16.10
C PRO A 70 -6.49 15.78 15.67
N LEU A 71 -7.01 16.57 14.77
CA LEU A 71 -6.40 17.85 14.39
C LEU A 71 -6.49 18.83 15.55
N LYS A 72 -5.60 19.82 15.58
CA LYS A 72 -5.62 20.89 16.61
C LYS A 72 -7.02 21.52 16.68
N GLY A 73 -7.60 21.52 17.89
CA GLY A 73 -8.93 22.07 18.13
C GLY A 73 -10.09 21.13 17.79
N LYS A 74 -9.84 19.88 17.45
CA LYS A 74 -10.86 18.84 17.27
C LYS A 74 -10.67 17.72 18.29
N GLU A 75 -11.78 17.15 18.74
CA GLU A 75 -11.77 16.02 19.71
C GLU A 75 -11.89 14.66 19.01
N VAL A 76 -12.28 14.63 17.75
CA VAL A 76 -12.52 13.40 16.99
C VAL A 76 -11.27 13.00 16.24
N PRO A 77 -10.81 11.73 16.37
CA PRO A 77 -9.67 11.22 15.63
C PRO A 77 -9.96 11.19 14.12
N GLN A 78 -8.92 11.27 13.34
CA GLN A 78 -9.03 11.13 11.90
C GLN A 78 -9.05 9.65 11.52
N MET A 79 -10.08 9.22 10.82
CA MET A 79 -10.26 7.85 10.38
C MET A 79 -10.21 7.75 8.87
N PHE A 80 -9.60 6.67 8.37
CA PHE A 80 -9.52 6.38 6.94
C PHE A 80 -9.82 4.90 6.72
N VAL A 81 -10.68 4.62 5.76
CA VAL A 81 -10.93 3.28 5.24
C VAL A 81 -10.11 3.13 3.95
N ASP A 82 -9.12 2.28 3.97
CA ASP A 82 -8.03 2.22 2.98
C ASP A 82 -7.38 3.61 2.79
N ARG A 83 -7.80 4.38 1.82
CA ARG A 83 -7.28 5.73 1.54
C ARG A 83 -8.35 6.81 1.62
N THR A 84 -9.60 6.43 1.81
CA THR A 84 -10.74 7.33 1.86
C THR A 84 -10.98 7.79 3.29
N LYS A 85 -11.09 9.10 3.49
CA LYS A 85 -11.40 9.65 4.81
C LYS A 85 -12.84 9.28 5.19
N SER A 86 -13.01 8.86 6.44
CA SER A 86 -14.30 8.50 7.02
C SER A 86 -14.52 9.21 8.36
N ASP A 87 -15.69 9.04 8.94
CA ASP A 87 -16.07 9.49 10.26
C ASP A 87 -16.85 8.43 11.02
N TYR A 88 -17.23 8.68 12.27
CA TYR A 88 -17.94 7.67 13.07
C TYR A 88 -19.28 7.23 12.48
N GLU A 89 -19.99 8.11 11.77
CA GLU A 89 -21.30 7.81 11.17
C GLU A 89 -21.15 6.94 9.91
N ASN A 90 -20.13 7.21 9.11
CA ASN A 90 -19.89 6.55 7.83
C ASN A 90 -18.93 5.36 7.91
N LEU A 91 -18.23 5.18 9.04
CA LEU A 91 -17.19 4.16 9.18
C LEU A 91 -17.69 2.74 8.85
N VAL A 92 -18.80 2.33 9.44
CA VAL A 92 -19.38 0.99 9.20
C VAL A 92 -19.94 0.85 7.78
N PRO A 93 -20.71 1.81 7.21
CA PRO A 93 -21.09 1.79 5.81
C PRO A 93 -19.92 1.73 4.84
N ASP A 94 -18.87 2.50 5.07
CA ASP A 94 -17.66 2.52 4.23
C ASP A 94 -16.93 1.18 4.26
N ILE A 95 -16.79 0.58 5.43
CA ILE A 95 -16.22 -0.77 5.59
C ILE A 95 -17.04 -1.80 4.84
N ASN A 96 -18.36 -1.79 4.99
CA ASN A 96 -19.25 -2.72 4.29
C ASN A 96 -19.16 -2.58 2.78
N SER A 97 -19.09 -1.35 2.26
CA SER A 97 -18.90 -1.10 0.83
C SER A 97 -17.56 -1.68 0.34
N ALA A 98 -16.49 -1.51 1.09
CA ALA A 98 -15.18 -2.05 0.75
C ALA A 98 -15.14 -3.59 0.80
N TYR A 99 -15.94 -4.23 1.67
CA TYR A 99 -16.11 -5.69 1.68
C TYR A 99 -16.94 -6.22 0.51
N GLN A 100 -17.87 -5.44 -0.04
CA GLN A 100 -18.61 -5.85 -1.24
C GLN A 100 -17.68 -6.01 -2.44
N ASP A 101 -16.64 -5.16 -2.54
CA ASP A 101 -15.65 -5.27 -3.60
C ASP A 101 -14.75 -6.50 -3.44
N ASN A 102 -14.40 -6.87 -2.22
CA ASN A 102 -13.61 -8.06 -1.92
C ASN A 102 -13.90 -8.63 -0.52
N PRO A 103 -14.81 -9.62 -0.40
CA PRO A 103 -15.20 -10.19 0.88
C PRO A 103 -14.12 -11.00 1.61
N ALA A 104 -13.06 -11.40 0.90
CA ALA A 104 -11.99 -12.23 1.48
C ALA A 104 -10.94 -11.42 2.27
N ARG A 105 -11.05 -10.10 2.29
CA ARG A 105 -10.09 -9.23 2.99
C ARG A 105 -10.25 -9.34 4.51
N SER A 106 -9.13 -9.36 5.21
CA SER A 106 -9.13 -9.26 6.68
C SER A 106 -9.10 -7.79 7.11
N LEU A 107 -9.74 -7.47 8.22
CA LEU A 107 -9.76 -6.12 8.77
C LEU A 107 -8.47 -5.86 9.57
N LEU A 108 -7.68 -4.89 9.13
CA LEU A 108 -6.44 -4.47 9.76
C LEU A 108 -6.56 -3.03 10.26
N ILE A 109 -6.35 -2.83 11.57
CA ILE A 109 -6.38 -1.51 12.17
C ILE A 109 -4.95 -1.00 12.37
N LYS A 110 -4.66 0.19 11.82
CA LYS A 110 -3.42 0.94 12.00
C LYS A 110 -3.68 2.16 12.86
N GLY A 111 -3.29 2.12 14.11
CA GLY A 111 -3.37 3.25 15.03
C GLY A 111 -2.03 3.96 15.17
N SER A 112 -2.02 5.29 15.16
CA SER A 112 -0.82 6.07 15.43
C SER A 112 -0.38 5.88 16.89
N VAL A 113 0.94 5.83 17.12
CA VAL A 113 1.54 5.81 18.47
C VAL A 113 1.12 7.02 19.32
N LYS A 114 0.76 8.13 18.67
CA LYS A 114 0.30 9.37 19.34
C LYS A 114 -1.21 9.38 19.65
N LEU A 115 -1.93 8.33 19.25
CA LEU A 115 -3.35 8.19 19.48
C LEU A 115 -3.61 7.82 20.94
N LYS A 116 -4.57 8.48 21.60
CA LYS A 116 -4.98 8.12 22.95
C LYS A 116 -5.79 6.82 22.93
N TRP A 117 -5.64 6.00 23.95
CA TRP A 117 -6.36 4.73 24.06
C TRP A 117 -7.89 4.91 23.95
N LYS A 118 -8.43 5.96 24.55
CA LYS A 118 -9.87 6.28 24.47
C LYS A 118 -10.34 6.48 23.03
N GLU A 119 -9.53 7.11 22.21
CA GLU A 119 -9.84 7.37 20.79
C GLU A 119 -9.78 6.07 19.98
N ALA A 120 -8.74 5.27 20.17
CA ALA A 120 -8.62 3.95 19.54
C ALA A 120 -9.75 3.01 19.93
N TYR A 121 -10.08 2.95 21.22
CA TYR A 121 -11.17 2.15 21.74
C TYR A 121 -12.52 2.57 21.15
N GLY A 122 -12.80 3.86 21.06
CA GLY A 122 -14.04 4.37 20.46
C GLY A 122 -14.22 3.92 19.01
N VAL A 123 -13.17 3.96 18.20
CA VAL A 123 -13.21 3.48 16.81
C VAL A 123 -13.42 1.95 16.76
N MET A 124 -12.67 1.19 17.55
CA MET A 124 -12.82 -0.28 17.59
C MET A 124 -14.21 -0.70 18.08
N SER A 125 -14.77 0.01 19.06
CA SER A 125 -16.13 -0.24 19.56
C SER A 125 -17.18 -0.02 18.46
N THR A 126 -17.07 1.07 17.73
CA THR A 126 -17.97 1.37 16.60
C THR A 126 -17.90 0.27 15.52
N ILE A 127 -16.71 -0.21 15.20
CA ILE A 127 -16.52 -1.29 14.23
C ILE A 127 -17.13 -2.60 14.75
N SER A 128 -16.91 -2.92 16.02
CA SER A 128 -17.46 -4.12 16.66
C SER A 128 -18.98 -4.09 16.73
N GLU A 129 -19.59 -2.96 17.04
CA GLU A 129 -21.04 -2.76 17.05
C GLU A 129 -21.64 -2.94 15.64
N GLY A 130 -20.87 -2.63 14.60
CA GLY A 130 -21.22 -2.92 13.21
C GLY A 130 -21.16 -4.39 12.81
N GLY A 131 -20.87 -5.31 13.76
CA GLY A 131 -20.85 -6.76 13.54
C GLY A 131 -19.48 -7.34 13.15
N MET A 132 -18.44 -6.54 13.14
CA MET A 132 -17.08 -6.98 12.80
C MET A 132 -16.30 -7.30 14.08
N THR A 133 -16.23 -8.57 14.42
CA THR A 133 -15.65 -9.04 15.69
C THR A 133 -14.18 -9.43 15.61
N THR A 134 -13.66 -9.67 14.39
CA THR A 134 -12.26 -10.04 14.20
C THR A 134 -11.49 -8.89 13.56
N MET A 135 -10.58 -8.31 14.30
CA MET A 135 -9.75 -7.18 13.89
C MET A 135 -8.27 -7.49 14.19
N LEU A 136 -7.42 -7.26 13.21
CA LEU A 136 -5.97 -7.35 13.36
C LEU A 136 -5.42 -5.97 13.71
N LEU A 137 -4.51 -5.89 14.68
CA LEU A 137 -3.83 -4.64 15.04
C LEU A 137 -2.44 -4.61 14.42
N ALA A 138 -2.15 -3.55 13.67
CA ALA A 138 -0.83 -3.34 13.10
C ALA A 138 0.12 -2.72 14.12
N THR A 139 1.30 -3.34 14.27
CA THR A 139 2.40 -2.86 15.11
C THR A 139 3.71 -3.00 14.36
N GLU A 140 4.71 -2.20 14.70
CA GLU A 140 6.07 -2.41 14.25
C GLU A 140 6.81 -3.35 15.21
N LYS A 141 7.68 -4.19 14.66
CA LYS A 141 8.58 -5.01 15.49
C LYS A 141 9.65 -4.10 16.12
N GLU A 142 9.85 -4.26 17.42
CA GLU A 142 10.89 -3.58 18.16
C GLU A 142 12.29 -4.06 17.76
#